data_fba3e6a0b9460ae9eaf99cbde4c863a5
#
_entry.id   fba3e6a0b9460ae9eaf99cbde4c863a5
#
_cell.length_a   1.000
_cell.length_b   1.000
_cell.length_c   1.000
_cell.angle_alpha   90.00
_cell.angle_beta   90.00
_cell.angle_gamma   90.00
#
_symmetry.space_group_name_H-M   'P 1'
#
loop_
_entity.id
_entity.type
_entity.pdbx_description
1 polymer ?
#
loop_
_entity_poly.entity_id
_entity_poly.type
_entity_poly.pdbx_seq_one_letter_code
_entity_poly.pdbx_strand_id
1 'polypeptide(L)'
;MANYTITATCKQVELLSLACNQAMRIHIGQLADPLTVQLNFEIGYLRHHDGEPAPIEVQDKLEELSKLCWHNKSYGYGYDEISKEYWKLYQIFKGAENSLTSSTFQLTLHQLELLRDACEQAARLRVGQLDYHFIDELMNAYHKGCGSEEQQGAQTSVRKQVVKACEYLHTLCWDLPPHADHGMNYDDDSDIWWDMYQVFRYQIWKDTNPDTSSRELKTVASHAPMHTGKEPLIRIEELKINR
;
A
#
# COMPACT_ATOMS: atom_id res chain seq x y z
N MET A 1 -20.21 -10.72 12.29
CA MET A 1 -19.12 -9.97 11.69
C MET A 1 -19.44 -8.50 11.86
N ALA A 2 -18.50 -7.71 12.37
CA ALA A 2 -18.70 -6.26 12.42
C ALA A 2 -18.70 -5.72 10.99
N ASN A 3 -19.72 -4.96 10.64
CA ASN A 3 -19.80 -4.24 9.37
C ASN A 3 -19.52 -2.77 9.65
N TYR A 4 -18.75 -2.16 8.81
CA TYR A 4 -18.40 -0.75 8.87
C TYR A 4 -19.05 -0.01 7.73
N THR A 5 -19.44 1.23 7.98
CA THR A 5 -19.82 2.18 6.96
C THR A 5 -18.73 3.23 6.90
N ILE A 6 -18.05 3.38 5.75
CA ILE A 6 -17.14 4.48 5.51
C ILE A 6 -17.81 5.52 4.61
N THR A 7 -17.54 6.80 4.90
CA THR A 7 -17.95 7.92 4.04
C THR A 7 -16.68 8.64 3.57
N ALA A 8 -16.48 8.66 2.26
CA ALA A 8 -15.28 9.17 1.60
C ALA A 8 -15.62 10.31 0.63
N THR A 9 -14.77 11.31 0.52
CA THR A 9 -14.85 12.35 -0.52
C THR A 9 -14.54 11.75 -1.90
N CYS A 10 -14.83 12.47 -2.97
CA CYS A 10 -14.51 12.03 -4.34
C CYS A 10 -13.00 11.74 -4.49
N LYS A 11 -12.15 12.61 -3.93
CA LYS A 11 -10.69 12.42 -3.99
C LYS A 11 -10.25 11.19 -3.20
N GLN A 12 -10.82 10.95 -2.03
CA GLN A 12 -10.54 9.73 -1.24
C GLN A 12 -11.00 8.46 -1.98
N VAL A 13 -12.14 8.49 -2.67
CA VAL A 13 -12.62 7.35 -3.47
C VAL A 13 -11.64 7.03 -4.61
N GLU A 14 -11.18 8.04 -5.34
CA GLU A 14 -10.14 7.90 -6.37
C GLU A 14 -8.89 7.25 -5.78
N LEU A 15 -8.38 7.77 -4.67
CA LEU A 15 -7.16 7.29 -4.04
C LEU A 15 -7.31 5.87 -3.45
N LEU A 16 -8.49 5.52 -2.91
CA LEU A 16 -8.79 4.14 -2.47
C LEU A 16 -8.78 3.17 -3.65
N SER A 17 -9.36 3.57 -4.79
CA SER A 17 -9.32 2.78 -6.03
C SER A 17 -7.88 2.53 -6.47
N LEU A 18 -7.06 3.58 -6.53
CA LEU A 18 -5.65 3.49 -6.93
C LEU A 18 -4.85 2.61 -5.95
N ALA A 19 -5.01 2.80 -4.64
CA ALA A 19 -4.32 2.00 -3.62
C ALA A 19 -4.66 0.51 -3.72
N CYS A 20 -5.94 0.16 -3.87
CA CYS A 20 -6.36 -1.24 -4.03
C CYS A 20 -5.80 -1.88 -5.30
N ASN A 21 -5.82 -1.16 -6.43
CA ASN A 21 -5.27 -1.65 -7.69
C ASN A 21 -3.75 -1.85 -7.57
N GLN A 22 -3.02 -0.91 -6.99
CA GLN A 22 -1.59 -0.99 -6.76
C GLN A 22 -1.24 -2.15 -5.82
N ALA A 23 -1.88 -2.26 -4.66
CA ALA A 23 -1.62 -3.32 -3.69
C ALA A 23 -1.87 -4.71 -4.30
N MET A 24 -2.93 -4.87 -5.08
CA MET A 24 -3.20 -6.10 -5.81
C MET A 24 -2.09 -6.44 -6.80
N ARG A 25 -1.62 -5.46 -7.61
CA ARG A 25 -0.56 -5.68 -8.60
C ARG A 25 0.76 -6.07 -7.95
N ILE A 26 1.13 -5.40 -6.87
CA ILE A 26 2.33 -5.75 -6.09
C ILE A 26 2.17 -7.16 -5.53
N HIS A 27 1.02 -7.48 -4.95
CA HIS A 27 0.74 -8.80 -4.37
C HIS A 27 0.88 -9.96 -5.38
N ILE A 28 0.52 -9.73 -6.64
CA ILE A 28 0.63 -10.73 -7.72
C ILE A 28 1.91 -10.64 -8.56
N GLY A 29 2.85 -9.80 -8.19
CA GLY A 29 4.16 -9.67 -8.84
C GLY A 29 4.20 -8.81 -10.09
N GLN A 30 3.26 -7.89 -10.26
CA GLN A 30 3.22 -6.94 -11.38
C GLN A 30 3.87 -5.60 -10.98
N LEU A 31 5.14 -5.62 -10.54
CA LEU A 31 5.84 -4.40 -10.07
C LEU A 31 6.09 -3.39 -11.19
N ALA A 32 6.39 -3.87 -12.40
CA ALA A 32 6.65 -3.04 -13.57
C ALA A 32 5.38 -2.66 -14.35
N ASP A 33 4.19 -2.87 -13.77
CA ASP A 33 2.95 -2.41 -14.37
C ASP A 33 2.94 -0.88 -14.47
N PRO A 34 2.47 -0.31 -15.61
CA PRO A 34 2.46 1.13 -15.83
C PRO A 34 1.83 1.93 -14.68
N LEU A 35 0.77 1.43 -14.06
CA LEU A 35 0.13 2.11 -12.94
C LEU A 35 1.08 2.18 -11.72
N THR A 36 1.72 1.06 -11.35
CA THR A 36 2.66 1.01 -10.22
C THR A 36 3.86 1.91 -10.47
N VAL A 37 4.40 1.89 -11.69
CA VAL A 37 5.52 2.75 -12.09
C VAL A 37 5.12 4.22 -11.98
N GLN A 38 4.00 4.61 -12.60
CA GLN A 38 3.51 5.98 -12.65
C GLN A 38 3.22 6.56 -11.26
N LEU A 39 2.49 5.80 -10.42
CA LEU A 39 2.05 6.30 -9.11
C LEU A 39 3.21 6.59 -8.14
N ASN A 40 4.33 5.91 -8.28
CA ASN A 40 5.42 5.99 -7.32
C ASN A 40 6.74 6.41 -7.98
N PHE A 41 7.31 5.52 -8.77
CA PHE A 41 8.68 5.67 -9.27
C PHE A 41 8.82 6.81 -10.28
N GLU A 42 7.88 6.92 -11.24
CA GLU A 42 7.92 8.01 -12.23
C GLU A 42 7.69 9.37 -11.59
N ILE A 43 6.76 9.50 -10.67
CA ILE A 43 6.51 10.77 -9.98
C ILE A 43 7.69 11.14 -9.09
N GLY A 44 8.30 10.18 -8.37
CA GLY A 44 9.54 10.42 -7.64
C GLY A 44 10.60 10.96 -8.58
N TYR A 45 10.86 10.27 -9.67
CA TYR A 45 11.85 10.66 -10.66
C TYR A 45 11.59 12.05 -11.26
N LEU A 46 10.38 12.31 -11.77
CA LEU A 46 9.99 13.59 -12.39
C LEU A 46 10.22 14.79 -11.46
N ARG A 47 10.01 14.63 -10.15
CA ARG A 47 10.19 15.70 -9.17
C ARG A 47 11.64 16.09 -8.94
N HIS A 48 12.56 15.14 -9.13
CA HIS A 48 13.98 15.32 -8.86
C HIS A 48 14.82 15.53 -10.13
N HIS A 49 14.21 15.35 -11.31
CA HIS A 49 14.89 15.44 -12.61
C HIS A 49 14.19 16.39 -13.58
N ASP A 50 13.80 17.57 -13.12
CA ASP A 50 13.25 18.69 -13.91
C ASP A 50 12.12 18.29 -14.88
N GLY A 51 11.31 17.29 -14.52
CA GLY A 51 10.18 16.81 -15.29
C GLY A 51 10.55 15.87 -16.44
N GLU A 52 11.76 15.36 -16.47
CA GLU A 52 12.16 14.31 -17.41
C GLU A 52 11.49 12.96 -17.07
N PRO A 53 11.06 12.18 -18.07
CA PRO A 53 10.45 10.86 -17.79
C PRO A 53 11.47 9.91 -17.18
N ALA A 54 10.99 9.00 -16.32
CA ALA A 54 11.84 8.00 -15.71
C ALA A 54 12.53 7.13 -16.77
N PRO A 55 13.83 6.84 -16.61
CA PRO A 55 14.57 6.03 -17.58
C PRO A 55 14.05 4.58 -17.57
N ILE A 56 14.23 3.89 -18.70
CA ILE A 56 13.80 2.49 -18.86
C ILE A 56 14.40 1.56 -17.80
N GLU A 57 15.55 1.92 -17.26
CA GLU A 57 16.22 1.18 -16.18
C GLU A 57 15.36 1.02 -14.92
N VAL A 58 14.45 1.96 -14.64
CA VAL A 58 13.49 1.84 -13.53
C VAL A 58 12.55 0.66 -13.79
N GLN A 59 11.97 0.61 -14.99
CA GLN A 59 11.08 -0.47 -15.38
C GLN A 59 11.81 -1.81 -15.43
N ASP A 60 13.00 -1.85 -16.04
CA ASP A 60 13.85 -3.05 -16.13
C ASP A 60 14.18 -3.60 -14.73
N LYS A 61 14.50 -2.71 -13.78
CA LYS A 61 14.81 -3.11 -12.41
C LYS A 61 13.58 -3.66 -11.66
N LEU A 62 12.41 -3.08 -11.86
CA LEU A 62 11.16 -3.59 -11.31
C LEU A 62 10.75 -4.94 -11.91
N GLU A 63 10.99 -5.14 -13.22
CA GLU A 63 10.81 -6.45 -13.85
C GLU A 63 11.78 -7.50 -13.30
N GLU A 64 13.05 -7.13 -13.08
CA GLU A 64 14.04 -8.01 -12.46
C GLU A 64 13.61 -8.45 -11.06
N LEU A 65 13.13 -7.53 -10.23
CA LEU A 65 12.56 -7.82 -8.92
C LEU A 65 11.34 -8.74 -9.00
N SER A 66 10.41 -8.46 -9.93
CA SER A 66 9.26 -9.32 -10.17
C SER A 66 9.67 -10.75 -10.52
N LYS A 67 10.59 -10.91 -11.46
CA LYS A 67 11.11 -12.23 -11.87
C LYS A 67 11.79 -12.96 -10.73
N LEU A 68 12.56 -12.25 -9.93
CA LEU A 68 13.28 -12.81 -8.79
C LEU A 68 12.32 -13.28 -7.69
N CYS A 69 11.39 -12.45 -7.27
CA CYS A 69 10.53 -12.71 -6.11
C CYS A 69 9.35 -13.63 -6.43
N TRP A 70 8.84 -13.62 -7.65
CA TRP A 70 7.75 -14.50 -8.10
C TRP A 70 8.22 -15.64 -9.03
N HIS A 71 9.51 -15.94 -9.07
CA HIS A 71 10.09 -17.07 -9.80
C HIS A 71 9.72 -17.11 -11.29
N ASN A 72 9.78 -15.95 -11.96
CA ASN A 72 9.37 -15.79 -13.37
C ASN A 72 7.90 -16.13 -13.65
N LYS A 73 7.04 -16.14 -12.63
CA LYS A 73 5.60 -16.36 -12.81
C LYS A 73 4.86 -15.04 -12.74
N SER A 74 3.95 -14.80 -13.67
CA SER A 74 2.97 -13.75 -13.56
C SER A 74 1.65 -14.36 -13.08
N TYR A 75 1.14 -13.85 -11.99
CA TYR A 75 -0.13 -14.29 -11.44
C TYR A 75 -1.26 -13.36 -11.89
N GLY A 76 -2.43 -13.92 -12.16
CA GLY A 76 -3.62 -13.14 -12.50
C GLY A 76 -4.39 -12.66 -11.26
N TYR A 77 -5.36 -11.79 -11.45
CA TYR A 77 -6.20 -11.18 -10.40
C TYR A 77 -7.00 -12.17 -9.53
N GLY A 78 -7.06 -13.44 -9.91
CA GLY A 78 -7.70 -14.49 -9.14
C GLY A 78 -6.73 -15.46 -8.48
N TYR A 79 -5.46 -15.06 -8.31
CA TYR A 79 -4.40 -15.91 -7.80
C TYR A 79 -4.72 -16.51 -6.42
N ASP A 80 -5.15 -15.67 -5.48
CA ASP A 80 -5.56 -16.08 -4.15
C ASP A 80 -6.72 -15.22 -3.63
N GLU A 81 -7.20 -15.49 -2.42
CA GLU A 81 -8.33 -14.75 -1.84
C GLU A 81 -7.99 -13.28 -1.58
N ILE A 82 -6.74 -12.95 -1.26
CA ILE A 82 -6.29 -11.57 -1.03
C ILE A 82 -6.37 -10.76 -2.33
N SER A 83 -5.83 -11.29 -3.43
CA SER A 83 -5.88 -10.62 -4.73
C SER A 83 -7.32 -10.45 -5.24
N LYS A 84 -8.19 -11.44 -4.99
CA LYS A 84 -9.63 -11.34 -5.32
C LYS A 84 -10.33 -10.25 -4.50
N GLU A 85 -10.04 -10.13 -3.21
CA GLU A 85 -10.66 -9.09 -2.36
C GLU A 85 -10.15 -7.70 -2.73
N TYR A 86 -8.86 -7.50 -3.02
CA TYR A 86 -8.35 -6.22 -3.55
C TYR A 86 -9.03 -5.86 -4.88
N TRP A 87 -9.21 -6.83 -5.78
CA TRP A 87 -9.90 -6.61 -7.03
C TRP A 87 -11.36 -6.17 -6.84
N LYS A 88 -12.09 -6.81 -5.90
CA LYS A 88 -13.46 -6.40 -5.55
C LYS A 88 -13.51 -4.98 -5.00
N LEU A 89 -12.61 -4.64 -4.06
CA LEU A 89 -12.51 -3.29 -3.50
C LEU A 89 -12.22 -2.26 -4.59
N TYR A 90 -11.26 -2.55 -5.46
CA TYR A 90 -10.97 -1.70 -6.62
C TYR A 90 -12.21 -1.46 -7.48
N GLN A 91 -12.97 -2.50 -7.83
CA GLN A 91 -14.19 -2.36 -8.65
C GLN A 91 -15.26 -1.52 -7.95
N ILE A 92 -15.42 -1.68 -6.64
CA ILE A 92 -16.38 -0.90 -5.84
C ILE A 92 -16.01 0.60 -5.90
N PHE A 93 -14.77 0.95 -5.63
CA PHE A 93 -14.33 2.35 -5.64
C PHE A 93 -14.28 2.92 -7.04
N LYS A 94 -13.78 2.17 -8.03
CA LYS A 94 -13.74 2.56 -9.43
C LYS A 94 -15.13 2.89 -9.98
N GLY A 95 -16.14 2.13 -9.59
CA GLY A 95 -17.53 2.40 -9.97
C GLY A 95 -18.11 3.69 -9.37
N ALA A 96 -17.52 4.17 -8.26
CA ALA A 96 -17.96 5.37 -7.55
C ALA A 96 -17.16 6.65 -7.87
N GLU A 97 -16.03 6.57 -8.59
CA GLU A 97 -15.14 7.71 -8.89
C GLU A 97 -15.84 8.89 -9.59
N ASN A 98 -16.90 8.62 -10.35
CA ASN A 98 -17.65 9.66 -11.06
C ASN A 98 -18.74 10.33 -10.21
N SER A 99 -18.83 10.01 -8.91
CA SER A 99 -19.78 10.68 -8.03
C SER A 99 -19.33 12.13 -7.80
N LEU A 100 -20.26 13.08 -7.91
CA LEU A 100 -20.00 14.49 -7.64
C LEU A 100 -20.04 14.85 -6.15
N THR A 101 -20.38 13.88 -5.31
CA THR A 101 -20.52 14.04 -3.86
C THR A 101 -19.79 12.91 -3.14
N SER A 102 -19.62 13.04 -1.82
CA SER A 102 -19.12 11.94 -0.98
C SER A 102 -19.91 10.66 -1.18
N SER A 103 -19.22 9.54 -1.18
CA SER A 103 -19.79 8.20 -1.33
C SER A 103 -19.69 7.41 -0.04
N THR A 104 -20.66 6.51 0.17
CA THR A 104 -20.75 5.68 1.38
C THR A 104 -20.66 4.22 0.99
N PHE A 105 -19.81 3.46 1.69
CA PHE A 105 -19.54 2.05 1.42
C PHE A 105 -19.71 1.22 2.68
N GLN A 106 -20.26 0.01 2.53
CA GLN A 106 -20.30 -0.98 3.60
C GLN A 106 -19.16 -1.99 3.42
N LEU A 107 -18.39 -2.20 4.49
CA LEU A 107 -17.18 -3.03 4.47
C LEU A 107 -17.21 -4.02 5.62
N THR A 108 -16.57 -5.16 5.42
CA THR A 108 -16.24 -6.10 6.50
C THR A 108 -14.95 -5.66 7.20
N LEU A 109 -14.66 -6.22 8.38
CA LEU A 109 -13.40 -6.00 9.08
C LEU A 109 -12.20 -6.37 8.18
N HIS A 110 -12.27 -7.52 7.52
CA HIS A 110 -11.21 -7.97 6.61
C HIS A 110 -10.97 -6.97 5.46
N GLN A 111 -12.03 -6.41 4.87
CA GLN A 111 -11.89 -5.39 3.84
C GLN A 111 -11.29 -4.09 4.40
N LEU A 112 -11.63 -3.72 5.63
CA LEU A 112 -11.02 -2.57 6.29
C LEU A 112 -9.52 -2.77 6.56
N GLU A 113 -9.12 -3.99 6.95
CA GLU A 113 -7.70 -4.37 7.09
C GLU A 113 -6.95 -4.27 5.77
N LEU A 114 -7.52 -4.78 4.68
CA LEU A 114 -6.92 -4.65 3.35
C LEU A 114 -6.79 -3.19 2.89
N LEU A 115 -7.78 -2.34 3.18
CA LEU A 115 -7.69 -0.91 2.87
C LEU A 115 -6.62 -0.21 3.70
N ARG A 116 -6.48 -0.55 4.98
CA ARG A 116 -5.39 -0.06 5.82
C ARG A 116 -4.04 -0.37 5.16
N ASP A 117 -3.81 -1.63 4.79
CA ASP A 117 -2.54 -2.08 4.22
C ASP A 117 -2.28 -1.45 2.84
N ALA A 118 -3.30 -1.34 2.00
CA ALA A 118 -3.19 -0.68 0.70
C ALA A 118 -2.84 0.81 0.82
N CYS A 119 -3.49 1.53 1.73
CA CYS A 119 -3.21 2.96 1.95
C CYS A 119 -1.81 3.17 2.56
N GLU A 120 -1.40 2.33 3.52
CA GLU A 120 -0.04 2.39 4.07
C GLU A 120 1.01 2.16 2.97
N GLN A 121 0.84 1.12 2.17
CA GLN A 121 1.75 0.79 1.09
C GLN A 121 1.82 1.92 0.04
N ALA A 122 0.67 2.47 -0.37
CA ALA A 122 0.63 3.56 -1.33
C ALA A 122 1.33 4.81 -0.81
N ALA A 123 1.06 5.21 0.44
CA ALA A 123 1.70 6.37 1.06
C ALA A 123 3.22 6.19 1.17
N ARG A 124 3.68 5.02 1.66
CA ARG A 124 5.11 4.74 1.84
C ARG A 124 5.88 4.71 0.52
N LEU A 125 5.37 4.00 -0.47
CA LEU A 125 6.00 3.94 -1.79
C LEU A 125 6.07 5.32 -2.45
N ARG A 126 5.03 6.14 -2.26
CA ARG A 126 4.99 7.48 -2.84
C ARG A 126 6.11 8.39 -2.31
N VAL A 127 6.46 8.28 -1.04
CA VAL A 127 7.52 9.07 -0.40
C VAL A 127 8.91 8.43 -0.50
N GLY A 128 9.05 7.34 -1.22
CA GLY A 128 10.33 6.63 -1.41
C GLY A 128 10.69 5.65 -0.29
N GLN A 129 9.75 5.24 0.56
CA GLN A 129 10.02 4.22 1.59
C GLN A 129 10.03 2.82 0.98
N LEU A 130 11.14 2.43 0.36
CA LEU A 130 11.39 1.08 -0.17
C LEU A 130 12.11 0.17 0.82
N ASP A 131 12.01 0.49 2.11
CA ASP A 131 12.71 -0.22 3.19
C ASP A 131 11.97 -1.49 3.67
N TYR A 132 12.00 -1.76 4.96
CA TYR A 132 11.55 -3.02 5.58
C TYR A 132 10.19 -3.53 5.07
N HIS A 133 9.16 -2.69 4.96
CA HIS A 133 7.83 -3.13 4.54
C HIS A 133 7.79 -3.66 3.11
N PHE A 134 8.33 -2.89 2.16
CA PHE A 134 8.35 -3.30 0.77
C PHE A 134 9.29 -4.49 0.54
N ILE A 135 10.48 -4.46 1.14
CA ILE A 135 11.44 -5.58 1.07
C ILE A 135 10.85 -6.84 1.70
N ASP A 136 10.17 -6.74 2.84
CA ASP A 136 9.57 -7.90 3.49
C ASP A 136 8.41 -8.48 2.67
N GLU A 137 7.63 -7.65 1.97
CA GLU A 137 6.60 -8.11 1.04
C GLU A 137 7.20 -8.88 -0.14
N LEU A 138 8.27 -8.34 -0.76
CA LEU A 138 9.01 -9.03 -1.82
C LEU A 138 9.59 -10.37 -1.33
N MET A 139 10.14 -10.40 -0.13
CA MET A 139 10.68 -11.63 0.46
C MET A 139 9.58 -12.63 0.82
N ASN A 140 8.42 -12.19 1.28
CA ASN A 140 7.26 -13.05 1.52
C ASN A 140 6.76 -13.70 0.21
N ALA A 141 6.74 -12.93 -0.89
CA ALA A 141 6.40 -13.48 -2.20
C ALA A 141 7.43 -14.53 -2.64
N TYR A 142 8.73 -14.25 -2.47
CA TYR A 142 9.79 -15.21 -2.74
C TYR A 142 9.60 -16.51 -1.95
N HIS A 143 9.30 -16.43 -0.65
CA HIS A 143 9.09 -17.62 0.20
C HIS A 143 7.88 -18.45 -0.19
N LYS A 144 6.77 -17.82 -0.55
CA LYS A 144 5.57 -18.53 -1.02
C LYS A 144 5.84 -19.35 -2.28
N GLY A 145 6.76 -18.92 -3.13
CA GLY A 145 7.18 -19.63 -4.34
C GLY A 145 8.18 -20.76 -4.10
N CYS A 146 8.85 -20.76 -2.93
CA CYS A 146 9.91 -21.70 -2.59
C CYS A 146 9.38 -22.96 -1.90
N GLY A 147 9.54 -24.14 -2.50
CA GLY A 147 8.93 -25.40 -2.06
C GLY A 147 9.75 -26.29 -1.11
N SER A 148 10.94 -25.92 -0.63
CA SER A 148 11.77 -26.83 0.21
C SER A 148 12.85 -26.14 1.05
N GLU A 149 13.33 -26.87 2.11
CA GLU A 149 14.36 -26.43 3.06
C GLU A 149 15.73 -26.11 2.43
N GLU A 150 16.06 -26.67 1.26
CA GLU A 150 17.32 -26.39 0.53
C GLU A 150 17.49 -24.92 0.12
N GLN A 151 16.43 -24.15 0.16
CA GLN A 151 16.41 -22.75 -0.27
C GLN A 151 16.74 -21.74 0.84
N GLN A 152 16.91 -22.15 2.09
CA GLN A 152 17.29 -21.23 3.19
C GLN A 152 18.66 -20.56 2.95
N GLY A 153 19.63 -21.28 2.36
CA GLY A 153 20.92 -20.69 1.98
C GLY A 153 20.82 -19.65 0.85
N ALA A 154 19.92 -19.86 -0.10
CA ALA A 154 19.64 -18.94 -1.18
C ALA A 154 18.92 -17.66 -0.70
N GLN A 155 18.15 -17.76 0.36
CA GLN A 155 17.36 -16.68 0.96
C GLN A 155 18.18 -15.44 1.30
N THR A 156 19.33 -15.63 1.96
CA THR A 156 20.22 -14.52 2.32
C THR A 156 20.80 -13.82 1.09
N SER A 157 21.10 -14.57 0.03
CA SER A 157 21.58 -14.04 -1.24
C SER A 157 20.51 -13.26 -1.97
N VAL A 158 19.28 -13.79 -2.02
CA VAL A 158 18.12 -13.14 -2.65
C VAL A 158 17.76 -11.87 -1.89
N ARG A 159 17.70 -11.89 -0.55
CA ARG A 159 17.43 -10.68 0.24
C ARG A 159 18.46 -9.59 -0.05
N LYS A 160 19.76 -9.93 -0.17
CA LYS A 160 20.80 -8.96 -0.55
C LYS A 160 20.59 -8.37 -1.94
N GLN A 161 20.12 -9.15 -2.90
CA GLN A 161 19.79 -8.66 -4.24
C GLN A 161 18.59 -7.72 -4.21
N VAL A 162 17.52 -8.10 -3.51
CA VAL A 162 16.32 -7.27 -3.32
C VAL A 162 16.70 -5.93 -2.67
N VAL A 163 17.45 -5.95 -1.56
CA VAL A 163 17.89 -4.73 -0.88
C VAL A 163 18.67 -3.82 -1.83
N LYS A 164 19.66 -4.35 -2.54
CA LYS A 164 20.47 -3.56 -3.51
C LYS A 164 19.62 -2.96 -4.63
N ALA A 165 18.63 -3.70 -5.13
CA ALA A 165 17.74 -3.21 -6.17
C ALA A 165 16.83 -2.09 -5.63
N CYS A 166 16.32 -2.22 -4.41
CA CYS A 166 15.56 -1.17 -3.75
C CYS A 166 16.40 0.08 -3.46
N GLU A 167 17.64 -0.08 -2.96
CA GLU A 167 18.59 1.02 -2.76
C GLU A 167 18.90 1.75 -4.07
N TYR A 168 19.09 1.01 -5.16
CA TYR A 168 19.30 1.60 -6.48
C TYR A 168 18.09 2.40 -6.95
N LEU A 169 16.90 1.83 -6.92
CA LEU A 169 15.66 2.50 -7.29
C LEU A 169 15.41 3.73 -6.41
N HIS A 170 15.68 3.62 -5.13
CA HIS A 170 15.53 4.70 -4.17
C HIS A 170 16.41 5.90 -4.52
N THR A 171 17.69 5.66 -4.76
CA THR A 171 18.63 6.71 -5.16
C THR A 171 18.26 7.29 -6.53
N LEU A 172 17.88 6.45 -7.50
CA LEU A 172 17.55 6.88 -8.85
C LEU A 172 16.27 7.72 -8.90
N CYS A 173 15.21 7.30 -8.21
CA CYS A 173 13.89 7.93 -8.36
C CYS A 173 13.65 9.09 -7.38
N TRP A 174 14.26 9.06 -6.19
CA TRP A 174 14.01 10.09 -5.16
C TRP A 174 15.24 10.91 -4.79
N ASP A 175 16.40 10.63 -5.39
CA ASP A 175 17.67 11.31 -5.06
C ASP A 175 17.98 11.33 -3.56
N LEU A 176 17.64 10.23 -2.89
CA LEU A 176 17.82 10.08 -1.44
C LEU A 176 18.87 9.00 -1.13
N PRO A 177 19.64 9.15 -0.05
CA PRO A 177 20.50 8.09 0.44
C PRO A 177 19.65 6.90 0.95
N PRO A 178 20.22 5.67 0.98
CA PRO A 178 19.53 4.51 1.52
C PRO A 178 18.91 4.78 2.89
N HIS A 179 17.70 4.28 3.13
CA HIS A 179 16.92 4.41 4.36
C HIS A 179 16.41 5.83 4.70
N ALA A 180 16.59 6.81 3.83
CA ALA A 180 15.91 8.10 3.92
C ALA A 180 14.55 8.04 3.20
N ASP A 181 13.66 8.96 3.54
CA ASP A 181 12.40 9.20 2.82
C ASP A 181 12.06 10.68 2.86
N HIS A 182 11.12 11.10 2.03
CA HIS A 182 10.67 12.48 2.02
C HIS A 182 9.74 12.84 3.17
N GLY A 183 9.28 11.84 3.93
CA GLY A 183 8.38 12.02 5.06
C GLY A 183 6.98 12.55 4.66
N MET A 184 6.26 13.02 5.67
CA MET A 184 4.95 13.67 5.47
C MET A 184 5.10 15.02 4.77
N ASN A 185 4.02 15.46 4.11
CA ASN A 185 3.95 16.67 3.29
C ASN A 185 4.79 16.60 2.00
N TYR A 186 5.09 15.42 1.51
CA TYR A 186 5.74 15.23 0.22
C TYR A 186 4.80 15.61 -0.92
N ASP A 187 3.58 15.11 -0.93
CA ASP A 187 2.49 15.55 -1.79
C ASP A 187 1.11 15.26 -1.17
N ASP A 188 0.09 15.94 -1.72
CA ASP A 188 -1.28 15.84 -1.21
C ASP A 188 -1.81 14.39 -1.24
N ASP A 189 -1.48 13.58 -2.25
CA ASP A 189 -1.96 12.21 -2.39
C ASP A 189 -1.34 11.29 -1.33
N SER A 190 -0.04 11.41 -1.07
CA SER A 190 0.64 10.64 -0.02
C SER A 190 0.09 10.96 1.37
N ASP A 191 -0.19 12.24 1.63
CA ASP A 191 -0.75 12.69 2.90
C ASP A 191 -2.18 12.18 3.10
N ILE A 192 -3.02 12.19 2.04
CA ILE A 192 -4.40 11.67 2.11
C ILE A 192 -4.38 10.14 2.31
N TRP A 193 -3.52 9.40 1.63
CA TRP A 193 -3.35 7.96 1.88
C TRP A 193 -2.91 7.68 3.31
N TRP A 194 -1.98 8.47 3.82
CA TRP A 194 -1.51 8.35 5.20
C TRP A 194 -2.61 8.64 6.22
N ASP A 195 -3.41 9.68 6.00
CA ASP A 195 -4.57 10.00 6.84
C ASP A 195 -5.59 8.86 6.86
N MET A 196 -5.94 8.30 5.69
CA MET A 196 -6.85 7.14 5.58
C MET A 196 -6.28 5.92 6.31
N TYR A 197 -4.99 5.60 6.12
CA TYR A 197 -4.31 4.55 6.87
C TYR A 197 -4.47 4.71 8.38
N GLN A 198 -4.21 5.90 8.90
CA GLN A 198 -4.30 6.15 10.33
C GLN A 198 -5.72 5.95 10.88
N VAL A 199 -6.74 6.38 10.14
CA VAL A 199 -8.13 6.20 10.54
C VAL A 199 -8.50 4.71 10.55
N PHE A 200 -8.16 3.96 9.49
CA PHE A 200 -8.43 2.52 9.42
C PHE A 200 -7.70 1.76 10.54
N ARG A 201 -6.42 2.01 10.73
CA ARG A 201 -5.61 1.42 11.79
C ARG A 201 -6.21 1.66 13.17
N TYR A 202 -6.61 2.89 13.47
CA TYR A 202 -7.17 3.25 14.76
C TYR A 202 -8.52 2.59 15.01
N GLN A 203 -9.38 2.51 13.99
CA GLN A 203 -10.67 1.82 14.10
C GLN A 203 -10.48 0.33 14.37
N ILE A 204 -9.62 -0.35 13.60
CA ILE A 204 -9.30 -1.77 13.80
C ILE A 204 -8.75 -2.01 15.21
N TRP A 205 -7.86 -1.13 15.69
CA TRP A 205 -7.33 -1.25 17.05
C TRP A 205 -8.43 -1.12 18.12
N LYS A 206 -9.34 -0.18 17.98
CA LYS A 206 -10.48 -0.02 18.92
C LYS A 206 -11.35 -1.28 19.00
N ASP A 207 -11.61 -1.90 17.87
CA ASP A 207 -12.50 -3.06 17.80
C ASP A 207 -11.83 -4.34 18.32
N THR A 208 -10.52 -4.44 18.16
CA THR A 208 -9.73 -5.56 18.70
C THR A 208 -9.38 -5.41 20.18
N ASN A 209 -9.53 -4.20 20.76
CA ASN A 209 -9.18 -3.88 22.14
C ASN A 209 -10.31 -3.11 22.88
N PRO A 210 -11.54 -3.62 22.94
CA PRO A 210 -12.71 -2.87 23.43
C PRO A 210 -12.60 -2.48 24.91
N ASP A 211 -11.88 -3.27 25.71
CA ASP A 211 -11.78 -3.08 27.18
C ASP A 211 -10.50 -2.33 27.60
N THR A 212 -9.70 -1.91 26.66
CA THR A 212 -8.40 -1.28 26.97
C THR A 212 -8.59 0.21 27.16
N SER A 213 -8.37 0.69 28.37
CA SER A 213 -8.25 2.13 28.61
C SER A 213 -7.02 2.65 27.83
N SER A 214 -7.16 3.79 27.16
CA SER A 214 -6.13 4.41 26.33
C SER A 214 -4.78 4.68 27.05
N ARG A 215 -4.70 4.37 28.34
CA ARG A 215 -3.50 4.52 29.19
C ARG A 215 -2.60 3.29 29.22
N GLU A 216 -3.10 2.10 28.91
CA GLU A 216 -2.37 0.84 29.16
C GLU A 216 -1.59 0.31 27.96
N LEU A 217 -1.98 0.65 26.72
CA LEU A 217 -1.29 0.21 25.50
C LEU A 217 -0.87 1.42 24.65
N LYS A 218 0.26 2.00 24.98
CA LYS A 218 0.90 3.01 24.13
C LYS A 218 1.61 2.36 22.94
N THR A 219 0.85 1.76 22.05
CA THR A 219 1.35 1.34 20.73
C THR A 219 1.02 2.42 19.70
N VAL A 220 1.75 2.45 18.60
CA VAL A 220 1.45 3.35 17.48
C VAL A 220 -0.01 3.18 17.04
N ALA A 221 -0.55 1.96 17.08
CA ALA A 221 -1.92 1.66 16.69
C ALA A 221 -2.99 2.35 17.58
N SER A 222 -2.70 2.61 18.86
CA SER A 222 -3.62 3.26 19.81
C SER A 222 -3.68 4.77 19.71
N HIS A 223 -2.80 5.41 18.95
CA HIS A 223 -2.83 6.85 18.77
C HIS A 223 -3.97 7.26 17.85
N ALA A 224 -4.71 8.29 18.26
CA ALA A 224 -5.74 8.89 17.42
C ALA A 224 -5.14 9.35 16.07
N PRO A 225 -5.92 9.26 14.98
CA PRO A 225 -5.47 9.74 13.67
C PRO A 225 -5.05 11.21 13.72
N MET A 226 -3.91 11.51 13.16
CA MET A 226 -3.49 12.89 12.87
C MET A 226 -4.01 13.26 11.49
N HIS A 227 -4.28 14.53 11.28
CA HIS A 227 -4.68 15.06 9.98
C HIS A 227 -3.49 15.78 9.34
N THR A 228 -3.00 15.26 8.25
CA THR A 228 -1.82 15.76 7.51
C THR A 228 -2.18 16.29 6.13
N GLY A 229 -3.13 15.65 5.44
CA GLY A 229 -3.60 16.03 4.11
C GLY A 229 -4.60 17.19 4.10
N LYS A 230 -4.99 17.62 2.91
CA LYS A 230 -5.99 18.69 2.70
C LYS A 230 -7.44 18.22 2.76
N GLU A 231 -7.67 16.93 2.51
CA GLU A 231 -9.01 16.34 2.58
C GLU A 231 -9.41 16.09 4.04
N PRO A 232 -10.69 16.19 4.39
CA PRO A 232 -11.14 15.82 5.74
C PRO A 232 -10.84 14.35 6.02
N LEU A 233 -10.61 14.00 7.28
CA LEU A 233 -10.45 12.59 7.65
C LEU A 233 -11.67 11.77 7.22
N ILE A 234 -11.42 10.60 6.63
CA ILE A 234 -12.47 9.66 6.25
C ILE A 234 -13.30 9.27 7.49
N ARG A 235 -14.62 9.20 7.36
CA ARG A 235 -15.49 8.83 8.47
C ARG A 235 -15.76 7.34 8.46
N ILE A 236 -15.70 6.72 9.65
CA ILE A 236 -16.05 5.31 9.84
C ILE A 236 -17.11 5.22 10.94
N GLU A 237 -18.17 4.48 10.66
CA GLU A 237 -19.23 4.15 11.61
C GLU A 237 -19.38 2.62 11.67
N GLU A 238 -19.35 2.07 12.87
CA GLU A 238 -19.67 0.66 13.10
C GLU A 238 -21.19 0.46 13.02
N LEU A 239 -21.65 -0.43 12.14
CA LEU A 239 -23.04 -0.82 12.09
C LEU A 239 -23.37 -1.71 13.29
N LYS A 240 -23.97 -1.13 14.34
CA LYS A 240 -24.50 -1.89 15.46
C LYS A 240 -25.64 -2.77 14.96
N ILE A 241 -25.38 -4.05 14.79
CA ILE A 241 -26.43 -5.02 14.56
C ILE A 241 -27.17 -5.15 15.90
N ASN A 242 -28.35 -4.54 16.02
CA ASN A 242 -29.24 -4.78 17.16
C ASN A 242 -29.54 -6.28 17.18
N ARG A 243 -28.96 -6.98 18.13
CA ARG A 243 -29.24 -8.38 18.43
C ARG A 243 -30.51 -8.50 19.25
#